data_2bab7864bb043dc5ea03c847fe2db9ba
#
_entry.id   2bab7864bb043dc5ea03c847fe2db9ba
#
_cell.length_a   1.000
_cell.length_b   1.000
_cell.length_c   1.000
_cell.angle_alpha   90.00
_cell.angle_beta   90.00
_cell.angle_gamma   90.00
#
_symmetry.space_group_name_H-M   'P 1'
#
loop_
_entity.id
_entity.type
_entity.pdbx_description
1 polymer ?
#
loop_
_entity_poly.entity_id
_entity_poly.type
_entity_poly.pdbx_seq_one_letter_code
_entity_poly.pdbx_strand_id
1 'polypeptide(L)'
;MKLTERKKMVLIHIAWILALAVILWPLFTIAKYDYPSADDWSFGKYMYRAMQAGEGITGVFHAIYQTLAQNVWEARFSILILSALQPAAFGEHFYRITPYLMIGSVILSQFLLLRECIAGQAKENRWLILPIGIPMAILQVLYCPYPEESFYWYNGSVNYTFVYSLSLVLLTLYLEIALRETGKAKRVVLTVLACLLAILVGGNNFSTSVSTMCLLICLQILFLICRKDAFRRTWIVTLLETLSVLMCVTSPLTATRLNGNFGGSTANSPLMAIWLSLERTFLNIISWTNLKVLLLLVLLIPFLWKAVRKMNYEFRFPGLFTALTFGVYASQATATIYVDGTMGGGRQGAILWYFYVLWMVANVLYWCGWITKRDAI
;
A
#
# COMPACT_ATOMS: atom_id res chain seq x y z
N MET A 1 5.91 -11.06 33.49
CA MET A 1 4.53 -10.46 33.49
C MET A 1 3.67 -11.28 34.45
N LYS A 2 3.07 -10.67 35.47
CA LYS A 2 2.21 -11.36 36.41
C LYS A 2 0.99 -11.96 35.71
N LEU A 3 0.48 -13.09 36.19
CA LEU A 3 -0.65 -13.81 35.57
C LEU A 3 -1.88 -12.92 35.28
N THR A 4 -2.13 -11.97 36.20
CA THR A 4 -3.20 -10.96 36.08
C THR A 4 -3.02 -10.00 34.89
N GLU A 5 -1.81 -9.55 34.62
CA GLU A 5 -1.51 -8.67 33.47
C GLU A 5 -1.62 -9.42 32.16
N ARG A 6 -1.23 -10.69 32.12
CA ARG A 6 -1.42 -11.56 30.92
C ARG A 6 -2.90 -11.76 30.60
N LYS A 7 -3.74 -12.01 31.62
CA LYS A 7 -5.19 -12.16 31.42
C LYS A 7 -5.83 -10.88 30.88
N LYS A 8 -5.48 -9.70 31.45
CA LYS A 8 -5.96 -8.40 30.94
C LYS A 8 -5.60 -8.19 29.47
N MET A 9 -4.38 -8.51 29.07
CA MET A 9 -3.96 -8.37 27.66
C MET A 9 -4.72 -9.30 26.73
N VAL A 10 -4.97 -10.54 27.13
CA VAL A 10 -5.78 -11.47 26.32
C VAL A 10 -7.18 -10.92 26.13
N LEU A 11 -7.82 -10.39 27.18
CA LEU A 11 -9.14 -9.78 27.08
C LEU A 11 -9.16 -8.56 26.14
N ILE A 12 -8.14 -7.70 26.20
CA ILE A 12 -7.98 -6.56 25.28
C ILE A 12 -7.87 -7.05 23.83
N HIS A 13 -7.06 -8.08 23.57
CA HIS A 13 -6.93 -8.65 22.22
C HIS A 13 -8.25 -9.25 21.71
N ILE A 14 -8.96 -10.00 22.56
CA ILE A 14 -10.27 -10.55 22.20
C ILE A 14 -11.24 -9.41 21.87
N ALA A 15 -11.32 -8.36 22.69
CA ALA A 15 -12.18 -7.22 22.44
C ALA A 15 -11.89 -6.54 21.10
N TRP A 16 -10.60 -6.33 20.75
CA TRP A 16 -10.21 -5.78 19.46
C TRP A 16 -10.57 -6.68 18.28
N ILE A 17 -10.35 -7.99 18.40
CA ILE A 17 -10.71 -8.95 17.34
C ILE A 17 -12.23 -8.98 17.14
N LEU A 18 -13.01 -8.99 18.22
CA LEU A 18 -14.47 -8.93 18.14
C LEU A 18 -14.95 -7.63 17.51
N ALA A 19 -14.38 -6.49 17.89
CA ALA A 19 -14.69 -5.20 17.27
C ALA A 19 -14.45 -5.23 15.76
N LEU A 20 -13.29 -5.73 15.32
CA LEU A 20 -12.97 -5.87 13.90
C LEU A 20 -13.96 -6.81 13.19
N ALA A 21 -14.28 -7.97 13.78
CA ALA A 21 -15.22 -8.93 13.21
C ALA A 21 -16.63 -8.31 13.04
N VAL A 22 -17.12 -7.57 14.03
CA VAL A 22 -18.42 -6.87 13.96
C VAL A 22 -18.43 -5.84 12.84
N ILE A 23 -17.33 -5.10 12.65
CA ILE A 23 -17.21 -4.07 11.61
C ILE A 23 -17.11 -4.69 10.22
N LEU A 24 -16.40 -5.79 10.06
CA LEU A 24 -16.22 -6.46 8.77
C LEU A 24 -17.45 -7.29 8.35
N TRP A 25 -18.29 -7.71 9.31
CA TRP A 25 -19.45 -8.54 9.04
C TRP A 25 -20.42 -7.99 7.96
N PRO A 26 -20.87 -6.72 8.03
CA PRO A 26 -21.72 -6.14 6.98
C PRO A 26 -21.06 -6.15 5.60
N LEU A 27 -19.78 -5.79 5.53
CA LEU A 27 -19.03 -5.73 4.27
C LEU A 27 -18.95 -7.10 3.60
N PHE A 28 -18.66 -8.15 4.38
CA PHE A 28 -18.63 -9.52 3.86
C PHE A 28 -20.02 -10.09 3.58
N THR A 29 -21.06 -9.62 4.28
CA THR A 29 -22.43 -9.98 3.97
C THR A 29 -22.87 -9.44 2.61
N ILE A 30 -22.44 -8.24 2.25
CA ILE A 30 -22.70 -7.63 0.93
C ILE A 30 -21.94 -8.36 -0.17
N ALA A 31 -20.76 -8.91 0.10
CA ALA A 31 -19.92 -9.62 -0.87
C ALA A 31 -20.65 -10.75 -1.61
N LYS A 32 -21.66 -11.39 -1.00
CA LYS A 32 -22.47 -12.44 -1.65
C LYS A 32 -23.25 -11.95 -2.87
N TYR A 33 -23.45 -10.64 -3.00
CA TYR A 33 -24.16 -10.01 -4.11
C TYR A 33 -23.20 -9.36 -5.13
N ASP A 34 -21.90 -9.56 -4.96
CA ASP A 34 -20.89 -8.97 -5.82
C ASP A 34 -20.80 -9.70 -7.16
N TYR A 35 -20.73 -8.95 -8.25
CA TYR A 35 -20.70 -9.43 -9.63
C TYR A 35 -19.73 -8.62 -10.48
N PRO A 36 -19.17 -9.22 -11.57
CA PRO A 36 -18.34 -8.50 -12.52
C PRO A 36 -19.06 -7.28 -13.10
N SER A 37 -18.36 -6.18 -13.15
CA SER A 37 -18.90 -4.90 -13.66
C SER A 37 -17.90 -4.16 -14.54
N ALA A 38 -18.39 -3.13 -15.22
CA ALA A 38 -17.59 -2.27 -16.09
C ALA A 38 -16.71 -3.06 -17.07
N ASP A 39 -15.39 -2.88 -16.98
CA ASP A 39 -14.40 -3.49 -17.90
C ASP A 39 -13.87 -4.87 -17.45
N ASP A 40 -14.40 -5.44 -16.37
CA ASP A 40 -13.98 -6.72 -15.85
C ASP A 40 -13.97 -7.82 -16.94
N TRP A 41 -15.03 -7.96 -17.69
CA TRP A 41 -15.11 -8.95 -18.76
C TRP A 41 -14.13 -8.69 -19.90
N SER A 42 -13.82 -7.43 -20.16
CA SER A 42 -12.87 -7.06 -21.23
C SER A 42 -11.46 -7.55 -20.92
N PHE A 43 -11.03 -7.42 -19.66
CA PHE A 43 -9.74 -7.90 -19.21
C PHE A 43 -9.71 -9.40 -18.93
N GLY A 44 -10.81 -9.96 -18.41
CA GLY A 44 -10.91 -11.39 -18.09
C GLY A 44 -11.13 -12.32 -19.27
N LYS A 45 -11.43 -11.81 -20.49
CA LYS A 45 -11.89 -12.61 -21.64
C LYS A 45 -10.96 -13.75 -22.05
N TYR A 46 -9.65 -13.53 -22.05
CA TYR A 46 -8.69 -14.57 -22.44
C TYR A 46 -8.57 -15.65 -21.37
N MET A 47 -8.56 -15.25 -20.09
CA MET A 47 -8.57 -16.17 -18.96
C MET A 47 -9.84 -17.03 -18.97
N TYR A 48 -11.01 -16.42 -19.16
CA TYR A 48 -12.28 -17.12 -19.27
C TYR A 48 -12.25 -18.18 -20.38
N ARG A 49 -11.77 -17.82 -21.58
CA ARG A 49 -11.65 -18.77 -22.69
C ARG A 49 -10.71 -19.93 -22.39
N ALA A 50 -9.55 -19.67 -21.81
CA ALA A 50 -8.59 -20.70 -21.42
C ALA A 50 -9.16 -21.66 -20.38
N MET A 51 -9.90 -21.14 -19.40
CA MET A 51 -10.57 -21.98 -18.38
C MET A 51 -11.68 -22.83 -18.99
N GLN A 52 -12.52 -22.27 -19.89
CA GLN A 52 -13.55 -23.03 -20.61
C GLN A 52 -12.96 -24.12 -21.53
N ALA A 53 -11.79 -23.88 -22.11
CA ALA A 53 -11.06 -24.88 -22.91
C ALA A 53 -10.35 -25.95 -22.07
N GLY A 54 -10.35 -25.83 -20.73
CA GLY A 54 -9.68 -26.79 -19.85
C GLY A 54 -8.15 -26.77 -19.90
N GLU A 55 -7.55 -25.65 -20.31
CA GLU A 55 -6.09 -25.51 -20.51
C GLU A 55 -5.28 -25.54 -19.20
N GLY A 56 -5.95 -25.49 -18.04
CA GLY A 56 -5.29 -25.53 -16.73
C GLY A 56 -4.31 -24.40 -16.52
N ILE A 57 -3.17 -24.69 -15.86
CA ILE A 57 -2.17 -23.68 -15.50
C ILE A 57 -1.46 -23.06 -16.72
N THR A 58 -1.29 -23.81 -17.80
CA THR A 58 -0.70 -23.31 -19.06
C THR A 58 -1.60 -22.26 -19.69
N GLY A 59 -2.92 -22.44 -19.60
CA GLY A 59 -3.92 -21.47 -20.04
C GLY A 59 -3.85 -20.17 -19.26
N VAL A 60 -3.50 -20.18 -17.98
CA VAL A 60 -3.29 -18.96 -17.19
C VAL A 60 -2.16 -18.11 -17.79
N PHE A 61 -1.00 -18.72 -18.05
CA PHE A 61 0.14 -18.02 -18.63
C PHE A 61 -0.15 -17.54 -20.06
N HIS A 62 -0.84 -18.36 -20.85
CA HIS A 62 -1.27 -18.00 -22.20
C HIS A 62 -2.24 -16.82 -22.20
N ALA A 63 -3.22 -16.80 -21.30
CA ALA A 63 -4.18 -15.72 -21.15
C ALA A 63 -3.50 -14.40 -20.74
N ILE A 64 -2.56 -14.44 -19.79
CA ILE A 64 -1.75 -13.27 -19.40
C ILE A 64 -0.95 -12.76 -20.59
N TYR A 65 -0.27 -13.65 -21.31
CA TYR A 65 0.48 -13.29 -22.51
C TYR A 65 -0.41 -12.64 -23.58
N GLN A 66 -1.58 -13.20 -23.86
CA GLN A 66 -2.53 -12.63 -24.83
C GLN A 66 -3.03 -11.24 -24.37
N THR A 67 -3.31 -11.07 -23.08
CA THR A 67 -3.71 -9.77 -22.54
C THR A 67 -2.62 -8.71 -22.73
N LEU A 68 -1.35 -9.07 -22.54
CA LEU A 68 -0.22 -8.18 -22.78
C LEU A 68 0.00 -7.92 -24.30
N ALA A 69 -0.03 -8.98 -25.12
CA ALA A 69 0.29 -8.91 -26.54
C ALA A 69 -0.78 -8.14 -27.37
N GLN A 70 -2.05 -8.24 -26.96
CA GLN A 70 -3.17 -7.54 -27.62
C GLN A 70 -3.43 -6.14 -27.07
N ASN A 71 -2.61 -5.70 -26.09
CA ASN A 71 -2.75 -4.39 -25.51
C ASN A 71 -2.15 -3.30 -26.42
N VAL A 72 -2.95 -2.30 -26.73
CA VAL A 72 -2.56 -1.12 -27.53
C VAL A 72 -2.72 0.19 -26.79
N TRP A 73 -3.08 0.14 -25.49
CA TRP A 73 -3.53 1.31 -24.74
C TRP A 73 -2.82 1.53 -23.40
N GLU A 74 -2.53 0.46 -22.67
CA GLU A 74 -2.05 0.55 -21.30
C GLU A 74 -0.54 0.28 -21.21
N ALA A 75 0.21 1.28 -20.76
CA ALA A 75 1.66 1.17 -20.59
C ALA A 75 2.05 0.46 -19.29
N ARG A 76 1.16 0.46 -18.31
CA ARG A 76 1.39 -0.09 -16.98
C ARG A 76 1.15 -1.60 -17.00
N PHE A 77 2.17 -2.35 -17.35
CA PHE A 77 2.08 -3.79 -17.65
C PHE A 77 1.53 -4.64 -16.51
N SER A 78 1.77 -4.26 -15.26
CA SER A 78 1.26 -5.01 -14.11
C SER A 78 -0.26 -4.88 -13.95
N ILE A 79 -0.86 -3.80 -14.44
CA ILE A 79 -2.33 -3.67 -14.52
C ILE A 79 -2.91 -4.79 -15.38
N LEU A 80 -2.30 -5.04 -16.55
CA LEU A 80 -2.76 -6.07 -17.47
C LEU A 80 -2.64 -7.48 -16.87
N ILE A 81 -1.53 -7.75 -16.17
CA ILE A 81 -1.30 -9.04 -15.52
C ILE A 81 -2.35 -9.28 -14.43
N LEU A 82 -2.55 -8.31 -13.53
CA LEU A 82 -3.47 -8.45 -12.41
C LEU A 82 -4.94 -8.49 -12.88
N SER A 83 -5.31 -7.65 -13.84
CA SER A 83 -6.67 -7.64 -14.38
C SER A 83 -7.02 -8.91 -15.17
N ALA A 84 -6.03 -9.57 -15.81
CA ALA A 84 -6.25 -10.85 -16.46
C ALA A 84 -6.61 -11.97 -15.46
N LEU A 85 -6.17 -11.88 -14.21
CA LEU A 85 -6.41 -12.86 -13.14
C LEU A 85 -7.80 -12.72 -12.49
N GLN A 86 -8.75 -12.12 -13.17
CA GLN A 86 -10.08 -11.86 -12.67
C GLN A 86 -10.79 -13.15 -12.15
N PRO A 87 -11.32 -13.14 -10.92
CA PRO A 87 -11.95 -14.33 -10.33
C PRO A 87 -13.15 -14.87 -11.12
N ALA A 88 -13.94 -14.01 -11.77
CA ALA A 88 -15.09 -14.44 -12.60
C ALA A 88 -14.68 -15.31 -13.79
N ALA A 89 -13.43 -15.24 -14.23
CA ALA A 89 -12.93 -16.11 -15.28
C ALA A 89 -12.93 -17.61 -14.91
N PHE A 90 -12.87 -17.91 -13.62
CA PHE A 90 -12.94 -19.27 -13.08
C PHE A 90 -14.37 -19.72 -12.77
N GLY A 91 -15.33 -18.84 -12.90
CA GLY A 91 -16.75 -19.02 -12.65
C GLY A 91 -17.34 -17.79 -11.98
N GLU A 92 -18.56 -17.39 -12.38
CA GLU A 92 -19.17 -16.13 -11.93
C GLU A 92 -19.25 -16.02 -10.40
N HIS A 93 -19.51 -17.12 -9.70
CA HIS A 93 -19.58 -17.14 -8.24
C HIS A 93 -18.24 -16.83 -7.56
N PHE A 94 -17.11 -17.08 -8.22
CA PHE A 94 -15.79 -16.77 -7.65
C PHE A 94 -15.54 -15.27 -7.56
N TYR A 95 -16.28 -14.44 -8.30
CA TYR A 95 -16.14 -12.99 -8.19
C TYR A 95 -16.36 -12.48 -6.77
N ARG A 96 -17.23 -13.12 -6.02
CA ARG A 96 -17.56 -12.81 -4.61
C ARG A 96 -16.36 -12.87 -3.65
N ILE A 97 -15.22 -13.46 -4.08
CA ILE A 97 -13.98 -13.44 -3.30
C ILE A 97 -13.29 -12.07 -3.30
N THR A 98 -13.61 -11.21 -4.25
CA THR A 98 -12.97 -9.90 -4.43
C THR A 98 -12.93 -9.07 -3.16
N PRO A 99 -14.03 -8.78 -2.44
CA PRO A 99 -13.98 -7.98 -1.22
C PRO A 99 -13.15 -8.63 -0.11
N TYR A 100 -13.16 -9.95 -0.01
CA TYR A 100 -12.35 -10.65 0.99
C TYR A 100 -10.85 -10.51 0.71
N LEU A 101 -10.45 -10.63 -0.57
CA LEU A 101 -9.06 -10.42 -0.98
C LEU A 101 -8.61 -8.98 -0.74
N MET A 102 -9.42 -7.99 -1.11
CA MET A 102 -9.05 -6.58 -1.03
C MET A 102 -8.96 -6.12 0.42
N ILE A 103 -10.01 -6.33 1.22
CA ILE A 103 -10.03 -5.96 2.64
C ILE A 103 -8.97 -6.76 3.40
N GLY A 104 -8.89 -8.08 3.14
CA GLY A 104 -7.90 -8.96 3.76
C GLY A 104 -6.46 -8.54 3.47
N SER A 105 -6.17 -8.14 2.22
CA SER A 105 -4.84 -7.67 1.83
C SER A 105 -4.42 -6.37 2.52
N VAL A 106 -5.32 -5.39 2.65
CA VAL A 106 -5.08 -4.13 3.38
C VAL A 106 -4.75 -4.43 4.85
N ILE A 107 -5.56 -5.26 5.50
CA ILE A 107 -5.36 -5.61 6.90
C ILE A 107 -4.05 -6.38 7.09
N LEU A 108 -3.83 -7.43 6.29
CA LEU A 108 -2.65 -8.30 6.42
C LEU A 108 -1.35 -7.53 6.18
N SER A 109 -1.27 -6.76 5.08
CA SER A 109 -0.06 -6.01 4.73
C SER A 109 0.31 -4.98 5.79
N GLN A 110 -0.68 -4.28 6.34
CA GLN A 110 -0.50 -3.34 7.44
C GLN A 110 0.02 -4.04 8.71
N PHE A 111 -0.53 -5.20 9.06
CA PHE A 111 -0.07 -5.97 10.23
C PHE A 111 1.36 -6.49 10.03
N LEU A 112 1.73 -6.91 8.83
CA LEU A 112 3.11 -7.30 8.50
C LEU A 112 4.07 -6.12 8.68
N LEU A 113 3.72 -4.94 8.18
CA LEU A 113 4.53 -3.73 8.34
C LEU A 113 4.65 -3.31 9.81
N LEU A 114 3.55 -3.29 10.56
CA LEU A 114 3.57 -2.99 12.01
C LEU A 114 4.42 -3.99 12.79
N ARG A 115 4.33 -5.28 12.44
CA ARG A 115 5.18 -6.31 13.05
C ARG A 115 6.67 -6.01 12.80
N GLU A 116 7.04 -5.60 11.60
CA GLU A 116 8.43 -5.28 11.28
C GLU A 116 8.89 -4.01 11.99
N CYS A 117 8.11 -2.94 11.93
CA CYS A 117 8.48 -1.65 12.51
C CYS A 117 8.45 -1.65 14.06
N ILE A 118 7.51 -2.36 14.68
CA ILE A 118 7.29 -2.31 16.14
C ILE A 118 7.93 -3.50 16.84
N ALA A 119 7.53 -4.72 16.50
CA ALA A 119 8.05 -5.93 17.14
C ALA A 119 9.43 -6.31 16.63
N GLY A 120 9.79 -5.89 15.44
CA GLY A 120 11.10 -6.05 14.87
C GLY A 120 12.18 -5.30 15.62
N GLN A 121 11.85 -4.13 16.12
CA GLN A 121 12.75 -3.31 16.94
C GLN A 121 12.79 -3.76 18.42
N ALA A 122 11.69 -4.33 18.92
CA ALA A 122 11.60 -4.86 20.29
C ALA A 122 10.60 -6.02 20.33
N LYS A 123 11.09 -7.25 20.49
CA LYS A 123 10.24 -8.47 20.51
C LYS A 123 9.13 -8.41 21.56
N GLU A 124 9.37 -7.71 22.65
CA GLU A 124 8.41 -7.49 23.73
C GLU A 124 7.19 -6.66 23.31
N ASN A 125 7.28 -5.93 22.20
CA ASN A 125 6.20 -5.10 21.67
C ASN A 125 5.17 -5.88 20.82
N ARG A 126 5.33 -7.19 20.65
CA ARG A 126 4.42 -8.01 19.82
C ARG A 126 2.95 -7.88 20.20
N TRP A 127 2.66 -7.73 21.49
CA TRP A 127 1.29 -7.57 21.97
C TRP A 127 0.65 -6.22 21.58
N LEU A 128 1.46 -5.20 21.17
CA LEU A 128 0.98 -3.89 20.74
C LEU A 128 0.48 -3.90 19.28
N ILE A 129 0.81 -4.92 18.51
CA ILE A 129 0.46 -4.98 17.07
C ILE A 129 -1.06 -4.94 16.89
N LEU A 130 -1.84 -5.73 17.66
CA LEU A 130 -3.30 -5.73 17.56
C LEU A 130 -3.93 -4.41 18.01
N PRO A 131 -3.62 -3.87 19.20
CA PRO A 131 -4.17 -2.59 19.65
C PRO A 131 -3.84 -1.38 18.76
N ILE A 132 -2.76 -1.45 17.98
CA ILE A 132 -2.40 -0.40 17.03
C ILE A 132 -3.01 -0.71 15.65
N GLY A 133 -2.88 -1.95 15.19
CA GLY A 133 -3.28 -2.32 13.82
C GLY A 133 -4.78 -2.36 13.60
N ILE A 134 -5.58 -2.80 14.58
CA ILE A 134 -7.03 -2.90 14.40
C ILE A 134 -7.69 -1.52 14.27
N PRO A 135 -7.42 -0.50 15.12
CA PRO A 135 -7.94 0.84 14.90
C PRO A 135 -7.53 1.46 13.56
N MET A 136 -6.28 1.24 13.12
CA MET A 136 -5.85 1.66 11.78
C MET A 136 -6.65 0.96 10.68
N ALA A 137 -6.85 -0.36 10.78
CA ALA A 137 -7.65 -1.13 9.83
C ALA A 137 -9.10 -0.65 9.79
N ILE A 138 -9.69 -0.34 10.95
CA ILE A 138 -11.02 0.24 11.05
C ILE A 138 -11.11 1.57 10.29
N LEU A 139 -10.13 2.46 10.49
CA LEU A 139 -10.08 3.72 9.73
C LEU A 139 -9.96 3.48 8.23
N GLN A 140 -9.06 2.60 7.81
CA GLN A 140 -8.82 2.36 6.40
C GLN A 140 -10.01 1.70 5.71
N VAL A 141 -10.71 0.79 6.37
CA VAL A 141 -11.78 0.00 5.74
C VAL A 141 -13.14 0.68 5.91
N LEU A 142 -13.51 1.07 7.14
CA LEU A 142 -14.85 1.63 7.42
C LEU A 142 -15.04 3.06 6.89
N TYR A 143 -13.97 3.84 6.86
CA TYR A 143 -13.99 5.22 6.37
C TYR A 143 -13.32 5.37 5.00
N CYS A 144 -13.13 4.24 4.28
CA CYS A 144 -12.65 4.26 2.92
C CYS A 144 -13.56 5.10 2.03
N PRO A 145 -13.08 6.16 1.38
CA PRO A 145 -13.86 6.80 0.34
C PRO A 145 -14.01 5.84 -0.85
N TYR A 146 -15.22 5.80 -1.42
CA TYR A 146 -15.54 4.94 -2.58
C TYR A 146 -15.28 3.45 -2.33
N PRO A 147 -15.89 2.82 -1.31
CA PRO A 147 -15.65 1.43 -0.97
C PRO A 147 -16.06 0.46 -2.10
N GLU A 148 -17.03 0.84 -2.92
CA GLU A 148 -17.50 0.09 -4.09
C GLU A 148 -16.38 -0.12 -5.12
N GLU A 149 -15.62 0.92 -5.44
CA GLU A 149 -14.48 0.84 -6.36
C GLU A 149 -13.23 0.25 -5.71
N SER A 150 -13.16 0.31 -4.39
CA SER A 150 -11.96 -0.06 -3.64
C SER A 150 -11.96 -1.50 -3.17
N PHE A 151 -13.14 -2.10 -2.98
CA PHE A 151 -13.25 -3.45 -2.44
C PHE A 151 -14.06 -4.40 -3.31
N TYR A 152 -15.04 -3.92 -4.08
CA TYR A 152 -16.01 -4.76 -4.78
C TYR A 152 -15.76 -4.83 -6.28
N TRP A 153 -15.39 -3.74 -6.95
CA TRP A 153 -15.05 -3.78 -8.36
C TRP A 153 -13.61 -4.29 -8.56
N TYR A 154 -13.47 -5.50 -9.13
CA TYR A 154 -12.16 -6.18 -9.21
C TYR A 154 -11.10 -5.36 -9.93
N ASN A 155 -11.34 -4.90 -11.17
CA ASN A 155 -10.32 -4.14 -11.91
C ASN A 155 -9.95 -2.81 -11.24
N GLY A 156 -10.90 -2.17 -10.58
CA GLY A 156 -10.64 -1.00 -9.76
C GLY A 156 -9.76 -1.35 -8.56
N SER A 157 -10.20 -2.32 -7.78
CA SER A 157 -9.58 -2.65 -6.50
C SER A 157 -8.23 -3.37 -6.62
N VAL A 158 -8.08 -4.30 -7.58
CA VAL A 158 -6.83 -5.07 -7.74
C VAL A 158 -5.65 -4.18 -8.14
N ASN A 159 -5.90 -3.17 -8.96
CA ASN A 159 -4.87 -2.26 -9.45
C ASN A 159 -4.60 -1.08 -8.51
N TYR A 160 -5.43 -0.88 -7.49
CA TYR A 160 -5.27 0.21 -6.52
C TYR A 160 -5.12 -0.33 -5.10
N THR A 161 -6.18 -0.85 -4.49
CA THR A 161 -6.17 -1.35 -3.10
C THR A 161 -5.22 -2.52 -2.90
N PHE A 162 -5.22 -3.50 -3.81
CA PHE A 162 -4.33 -4.65 -3.70
C PHE A 162 -2.87 -4.24 -3.93
N VAL A 163 -2.59 -3.38 -4.90
CA VAL A 163 -1.22 -2.89 -5.17
C VAL A 163 -0.72 -2.01 -4.03
N TYR A 164 -1.56 -1.19 -3.38
CA TYR A 164 -1.21 -0.55 -2.12
C TYR A 164 -0.76 -1.58 -1.08
N SER A 165 -1.52 -2.66 -0.92
CA SER A 165 -1.17 -3.74 0.01
C SER A 165 0.16 -4.41 -0.35
N LEU A 166 0.41 -4.66 -1.64
CA LEU A 166 1.69 -5.18 -2.13
C LEU A 166 2.86 -4.22 -1.86
N SER A 167 2.64 -2.90 -1.97
CA SER A 167 3.67 -1.90 -1.65
C SER A 167 4.06 -1.94 -0.17
N LEU A 168 3.12 -2.19 0.74
CA LEU A 168 3.42 -2.38 2.17
C LEU A 168 4.16 -3.69 2.44
N VAL A 169 3.83 -4.77 1.72
CA VAL A 169 4.60 -6.03 1.79
C VAL A 169 6.01 -5.81 1.27
N LEU A 170 6.17 -5.13 0.12
CA LEU A 170 7.47 -4.75 -0.42
C LEU A 170 8.29 -3.96 0.62
N LEU A 171 7.71 -2.94 1.23
CA LEU A 171 8.36 -2.15 2.28
C LEU A 171 8.75 -3.03 3.49
N THR A 172 7.89 -3.96 3.88
CA THR A 172 8.18 -4.90 4.97
C THR A 172 9.40 -5.78 4.66
N LEU A 173 9.44 -6.39 3.47
CA LEU A 173 10.57 -7.20 3.03
C LEU A 173 11.85 -6.36 2.90
N TYR A 174 11.73 -5.16 2.35
CA TYR A 174 12.83 -4.21 2.20
C TYR A 174 13.47 -3.86 3.55
N LEU A 175 12.66 -3.55 4.56
CA LEU A 175 13.13 -3.28 5.92
C LEU A 175 13.72 -4.52 6.59
N GLU A 176 13.13 -5.70 6.40
CA GLU A 176 13.69 -6.96 6.93
C GLU A 176 15.07 -7.25 6.32
N ILE A 177 15.25 -7.11 5.01
CA ILE A 177 16.53 -7.28 4.31
C ILE A 177 17.57 -6.27 4.81
N ALA A 178 17.15 -5.01 4.97
CA ALA A 178 18.04 -3.93 5.36
C ALA A 178 18.51 -4.02 6.81
N LEU A 179 17.59 -4.34 7.74
CA LEU A 179 17.80 -4.12 9.18
C LEU A 179 18.04 -5.39 9.96
N ARG A 180 17.75 -6.58 9.38
CA ARG A 180 17.90 -7.82 10.12
C ARG A 180 19.06 -8.67 9.64
N GLU A 181 19.72 -9.31 10.61
CA GLU A 181 20.68 -10.36 10.33
C GLU A 181 19.91 -11.66 10.06
N THR A 182 19.93 -12.09 8.80
CA THR A 182 19.30 -13.33 8.33
C THR A 182 20.33 -14.22 7.66
N GLY A 183 20.14 -15.53 7.71
CA GLY A 183 21.00 -16.49 6.99
C GLY A 183 20.97 -16.22 5.48
N LYS A 184 22.07 -16.56 4.77
CA LYS A 184 22.24 -16.27 3.33
C LYS A 184 21.05 -16.76 2.48
N ALA A 185 20.61 -18.01 2.66
CA ALA A 185 19.49 -18.59 1.89
C ALA A 185 18.19 -17.80 2.09
N LYS A 186 17.82 -17.48 3.34
CA LYS A 186 16.64 -16.68 3.62
C LYS A 186 16.74 -15.30 2.99
N ARG A 187 17.90 -14.64 3.06
CA ARG A 187 18.12 -13.33 2.46
C ARG A 187 17.92 -13.35 0.95
N VAL A 188 18.44 -14.37 0.26
CA VAL A 188 18.25 -14.53 -1.19
C VAL A 188 16.75 -14.65 -1.51
N VAL A 189 16.02 -15.52 -0.80
CA VAL A 189 14.57 -15.68 -1.02
C VAL A 189 13.82 -14.36 -0.81
N LEU A 190 14.09 -13.65 0.30
CA LEU A 190 13.45 -12.34 0.57
C LEU A 190 13.79 -11.31 -0.51
N THR A 191 15.04 -11.28 -0.98
CA THR A 191 15.47 -10.35 -2.04
C THR A 191 14.78 -10.67 -3.36
N VAL A 192 14.69 -11.94 -3.76
CA VAL A 192 13.95 -12.33 -4.97
C VAL A 192 12.48 -11.92 -4.89
N LEU A 193 11.82 -12.22 -3.78
CA LEU A 193 10.42 -11.82 -3.57
C LEU A 193 10.26 -10.29 -3.60
N ALA A 194 11.16 -9.55 -2.96
CA ALA A 194 11.13 -8.09 -2.98
C ALA A 194 11.38 -7.52 -4.39
N CYS A 195 12.26 -8.12 -5.19
CA CYS A 195 12.49 -7.73 -6.59
C CYS A 195 11.24 -7.98 -7.46
N LEU A 196 10.58 -9.12 -7.31
CA LEU A 196 9.34 -9.43 -8.04
C LEU A 196 8.23 -8.44 -7.67
N LEU A 197 8.07 -8.14 -6.37
CA LEU A 197 7.10 -7.14 -5.92
C LEU A 197 7.44 -5.72 -6.40
N ALA A 198 8.72 -5.35 -6.43
CA ALA A 198 9.18 -4.05 -6.94
C ALA A 198 8.81 -3.88 -8.42
N ILE A 199 9.05 -4.91 -9.25
CA ILE A 199 8.65 -4.88 -10.66
C ILE A 199 7.12 -4.75 -10.78
N LEU A 200 6.37 -5.48 -9.97
CA LEU A 200 4.91 -5.49 -10.05
C LEU A 200 4.29 -4.19 -9.54
N VAL A 201 4.78 -3.62 -8.45
CA VAL A 201 4.31 -2.34 -7.89
C VAL A 201 4.70 -1.18 -8.81
N GLY A 202 5.97 -1.12 -9.24
CA GLY A 202 6.47 -0.07 -10.14
C GLY A 202 5.78 -0.06 -11.51
N GLY A 203 5.37 -1.22 -12.01
CA GLY A 203 4.64 -1.37 -13.27
C GLY A 203 3.12 -1.16 -13.19
N ASN A 204 2.59 -0.64 -12.08
CA ASN A 204 1.16 -0.48 -11.84
C ASN A 204 0.70 0.99 -11.82
N ASN A 205 -0.34 1.32 -11.05
CA ASN A 205 -0.88 2.68 -10.97
C ASN A 205 0.17 3.69 -10.47
N PHE A 206 0.23 4.84 -11.11
CA PHE A 206 1.27 5.84 -10.83
C PHE A 206 1.20 6.43 -9.42
N SER A 207 0.04 6.44 -8.76
CA SER A 207 -0.07 6.94 -7.39
C SER A 207 0.73 6.09 -6.40
N THR A 208 0.55 4.77 -6.44
CA THR A 208 1.29 3.86 -5.57
C THR A 208 2.74 3.69 -6.02
N SER A 209 2.99 3.53 -7.33
CA SER A 209 4.34 3.27 -7.84
C SER A 209 5.28 4.44 -7.61
N VAL A 210 4.87 5.68 -7.93
CA VAL A 210 5.71 6.87 -7.73
C VAL A 210 5.98 7.11 -6.24
N SER A 211 4.97 6.98 -5.37
CA SER A 211 5.19 7.15 -3.93
C SER A 211 6.09 6.07 -3.33
N THR A 212 5.95 4.81 -3.79
CA THR A 212 6.83 3.71 -3.38
C THR A 212 8.26 3.96 -3.86
N MET A 213 8.44 4.33 -5.11
CA MET A 213 9.75 4.71 -5.67
C MET A 213 10.40 5.84 -4.86
N CYS A 214 9.68 6.93 -4.59
CA CYS A 214 10.19 8.04 -3.79
C CYS A 214 10.59 7.58 -2.38
N LEU A 215 9.77 6.76 -1.73
CA LEU A 215 10.09 6.22 -0.40
C LEU A 215 11.34 5.35 -0.42
N LEU A 216 11.46 4.41 -1.38
CA LEU A 216 12.62 3.54 -1.48
C LEU A 216 13.89 4.32 -1.80
N ILE A 217 13.83 5.33 -2.65
CA ILE A 217 14.96 6.23 -2.94
C ILE A 217 15.38 7.00 -1.68
N CYS A 218 14.42 7.57 -0.93
CA CYS A 218 14.73 8.26 0.33
C CYS A 218 15.40 7.32 1.33
N LEU A 219 14.88 6.10 1.49
CA LEU A 219 15.50 5.08 2.36
C LEU A 219 16.89 4.68 1.86
N GLN A 220 17.08 4.55 0.55
CA GLN A 220 18.36 4.20 -0.04
C GLN A 220 19.43 5.27 0.20
N ILE A 221 19.06 6.55 0.07
CA ILE A 221 19.94 7.69 0.41
C ILE A 221 20.28 7.65 1.90
N LEU A 222 19.30 7.46 2.77
CA LEU A 222 19.51 7.32 4.21
C LEU A 222 20.45 6.16 4.54
N PHE A 223 20.29 4.99 3.90
CA PHE A 223 21.18 3.84 4.11
C PHE A 223 22.58 4.10 3.56
N LEU A 224 22.72 4.80 2.45
CA LEU A 224 24.03 5.18 1.91
C LEU A 224 24.81 6.03 2.93
N ILE A 225 24.14 6.95 3.61
CA ILE A 225 24.74 7.85 4.61
C ILE A 225 25.01 7.13 5.94
N CYS A 226 24.00 6.38 6.45
CA CYS A 226 24.02 5.89 7.81
C CYS A 226 24.35 4.40 7.95
N ARG A 227 24.09 3.57 6.92
CA ARG A 227 24.18 2.09 6.98
C ARG A 227 24.55 1.48 5.63
N LYS A 228 25.83 1.56 5.25
CA LYS A 228 26.33 1.07 3.95
C LYS A 228 25.98 -0.40 3.64
N ASP A 229 25.88 -1.26 4.66
CA ASP A 229 25.49 -2.66 4.45
C ASP A 229 24.01 -2.81 4.07
N ALA A 230 23.12 -2.02 4.69
CA ALA A 230 21.71 -1.97 4.30
C ALA A 230 21.56 -1.47 2.87
N PHE A 231 22.31 -0.43 2.48
CA PHE A 231 22.37 0.06 1.10
C PHE A 231 22.73 -1.07 0.12
N ARG A 232 23.83 -1.81 0.39
CA ARG A 232 24.30 -2.90 -0.48
C ARG A 232 23.32 -4.07 -0.57
N ARG A 233 22.47 -4.28 0.45
CA ARG A 233 21.50 -5.37 0.48
C ARG A 233 20.21 -5.03 -0.27
N THR A 234 19.87 -3.76 -0.43
CA THR A 234 18.55 -3.32 -0.92
C THR A 234 18.58 -2.54 -2.23
N TRP A 235 19.74 -2.09 -2.72
CA TRP A 235 19.85 -1.24 -3.91
C TRP A 235 19.17 -1.82 -5.16
N ILE A 236 19.27 -3.14 -5.36
CA ILE A 236 18.68 -3.81 -6.52
C ILE A 236 17.17 -3.72 -6.53
N VAL A 237 16.52 -3.78 -5.35
CA VAL A 237 15.07 -3.64 -5.22
C VAL A 237 14.63 -2.24 -5.60
N THR A 238 15.35 -1.21 -5.09
CA THR A 238 15.09 0.20 -5.44
C THR A 238 15.31 0.46 -6.94
N LEU A 239 16.36 -0.12 -7.51
CA LEU A 239 16.65 0.00 -8.94
C LEU A 239 15.53 -0.59 -9.80
N LEU A 240 15.05 -1.80 -9.49
CA LEU A 240 14.00 -2.46 -10.25
C LEU A 240 12.66 -1.74 -10.15
N GLU A 241 12.29 -1.24 -8.96
CA GLU A 241 11.11 -0.38 -8.79
C GLU A 241 11.21 0.87 -9.68
N THR A 242 12.34 1.58 -9.60
CA THR A 242 12.58 2.80 -10.37
C THR A 242 12.54 2.53 -11.88
N LEU A 243 13.21 1.47 -12.34
CA LEU A 243 13.20 1.10 -13.76
C LEU A 243 11.80 0.74 -14.26
N SER A 244 11.00 0.05 -13.45
CA SER A 244 9.61 -0.30 -13.80
C SER A 244 8.73 0.94 -13.95
N VAL A 245 8.85 1.91 -13.02
CA VAL A 245 8.15 3.20 -13.12
C VAL A 245 8.59 3.94 -14.38
N LEU A 246 9.89 4.08 -14.60
CA LEU A 246 10.43 4.79 -15.78
C LEU A 246 9.98 4.14 -17.08
N MET A 247 9.98 2.80 -17.17
CA MET A 247 9.51 2.07 -18.34
C MET A 247 8.04 2.40 -18.64
N CYS A 248 7.17 2.49 -17.63
CA CYS A 248 5.78 2.86 -17.82
C CYS A 248 5.62 4.33 -18.23
N VAL A 249 6.36 5.25 -17.60
CA VAL A 249 6.27 6.69 -17.90
C VAL A 249 6.77 7.01 -19.31
N THR A 250 7.87 6.38 -19.76
CA THR A 250 8.49 6.64 -21.06
C THR A 250 7.88 5.80 -22.20
N SER A 251 6.95 4.91 -21.89
CA SER A 251 6.30 4.05 -22.90
C SER A 251 5.52 4.88 -23.94
N PRO A 252 5.64 4.54 -25.24
CA PRO A 252 4.80 5.14 -26.29
C PRO A 252 3.29 5.03 -26.01
N LEU A 253 2.85 3.96 -25.33
CA LEU A 253 1.45 3.76 -24.96
C LEU A 253 0.96 4.81 -23.96
N THR A 254 1.81 5.34 -23.10
CA THR A 254 1.48 6.48 -22.22
C THR A 254 1.15 7.72 -23.03
N ALA A 255 1.94 8.02 -24.09
CA ALA A 255 1.66 9.12 -25.02
C ALA A 255 0.37 8.87 -25.82
N THR A 256 0.14 7.63 -26.28
CA THR A 256 -1.11 7.25 -26.99
C THR A 256 -2.33 7.51 -26.10
N ARG A 257 -2.25 7.11 -24.83
CA ARG A 257 -3.33 7.32 -23.85
C ARG A 257 -3.55 8.80 -23.55
N LEU A 258 -2.47 9.58 -23.43
CA LEU A 258 -2.54 11.03 -23.22
C LEU A 258 -3.25 11.70 -24.42
N ASN A 259 -2.90 11.31 -25.64
CA ASN A 259 -3.52 11.82 -26.85
C ASN A 259 -5.02 11.46 -26.93
N GLY A 260 -5.37 10.20 -26.62
CA GLY A 260 -6.76 9.74 -26.70
C GLY A 260 -7.69 10.30 -25.63
N ASN A 261 -7.22 10.40 -24.38
CA ASN A 261 -8.06 10.86 -23.27
C ASN A 261 -8.03 12.37 -23.06
N PHE A 262 -6.91 13.05 -23.40
CA PHE A 262 -6.66 14.43 -23.03
C PHE A 262 -6.22 15.31 -24.21
N GLY A 263 -6.40 14.85 -25.45
CA GLY A 263 -6.05 15.60 -26.67
C GLY A 263 -4.56 15.92 -26.78
N GLY A 264 -3.70 15.14 -26.14
CA GLY A 264 -2.24 15.31 -26.17
C GLY A 264 -1.69 16.41 -25.28
N SER A 265 -2.55 17.09 -24.51
CA SER A 265 -2.13 18.14 -23.57
C SER A 265 -2.22 17.64 -22.12
N THR A 266 -1.38 18.20 -21.26
CA THR A 266 -1.43 18.00 -19.81
C THR A 266 -2.03 19.22 -19.14
N ALA A 267 -2.77 19.04 -18.05
CA ALA A 267 -3.41 20.14 -17.32
C ALA A 267 -2.39 21.08 -16.67
N ASN A 268 -1.23 20.56 -16.25
CA ASN A 268 -0.19 21.34 -15.56
C ASN A 268 1.20 21.01 -16.09
N SER A 269 2.14 21.92 -15.92
CA SER A 269 3.57 21.63 -16.08
C SER A 269 4.06 20.70 -14.96
N PRO A 270 5.17 19.95 -15.14
CA PRO A 270 5.69 19.05 -14.10
C PRO A 270 5.95 19.75 -12.75
N LEU A 271 6.57 20.92 -12.75
CA LEU A 271 6.85 21.67 -11.53
C LEU A 271 5.57 22.17 -10.85
N MET A 272 4.60 22.63 -11.65
CA MET A 272 3.29 23.04 -11.11
C MET A 272 2.52 21.85 -10.53
N ALA A 273 2.60 20.69 -11.15
CA ALA A 273 1.97 19.48 -10.63
C ALA A 273 2.58 19.05 -9.28
N ILE A 274 3.90 19.16 -9.12
CA ILE A 274 4.57 18.89 -7.84
C ILE A 274 4.09 19.90 -6.78
N TRP A 275 4.07 21.19 -7.09
CA TRP A 275 3.61 22.22 -6.15
C TRP A 275 2.16 21.99 -5.73
N LEU A 276 1.25 21.81 -6.69
CA LEU A 276 -0.16 21.56 -6.43
C LEU A 276 -0.38 20.24 -5.67
N SER A 277 0.45 19.23 -5.87
CA SER A 277 0.34 17.99 -5.09
C SER A 277 0.69 18.20 -3.61
N LEU A 278 1.67 19.03 -3.30
CA LEU A 278 1.98 19.40 -1.92
C LEU A 278 0.84 20.22 -1.30
N GLU A 279 0.39 21.27 -1.99
CA GLU A 279 -0.69 22.13 -1.51
C GLU A 279 -1.99 21.36 -1.25
N ARG A 280 -2.47 20.61 -2.25
CA ARG A 280 -3.74 19.89 -2.16
C ARG A 280 -3.68 18.73 -1.17
N THR A 281 -2.53 18.06 -1.06
CA THR A 281 -2.35 17.02 -0.02
C THR A 281 -2.42 17.63 1.37
N PHE A 282 -1.82 18.81 1.58
CA PHE A 282 -1.94 19.53 2.85
C PHE A 282 -3.40 19.89 3.17
N LEU A 283 -4.15 20.40 2.20
CA LEU A 283 -5.58 20.71 2.37
C LEU A 283 -6.41 19.44 2.66
N ASN A 284 -6.08 18.32 2.00
CA ASN A 284 -6.72 17.03 2.28
C ASN A 284 -6.46 16.53 3.70
N ILE A 285 -5.23 16.68 4.20
CA ILE A 285 -4.90 16.33 5.60
C ILE A 285 -5.80 17.11 6.55
N ILE A 286 -5.95 18.43 6.35
CA ILE A 286 -6.83 19.27 7.18
C ILE A 286 -8.28 18.78 7.10
N SER A 287 -8.80 18.56 5.90
CA SER A 287 -10.18 18.12 5.67
C SER A 287 -10.47 16.74 6.29
N TRP A 288 -9.53 15.82 6.20
CA TRP A 288 -9.70 14.45 6.69
C TRP A 288 -9.43 14.30 8.19
N THR A 289 -8.70 15.26 8.80
CA THR A 289 -8.45 15.27 10.25
C THR A 289 -9.68 15.77 11.00
N ASN A 290 -10.73 14.96 10.98
CA ASN A 290 -11.99 15.24 11.67
C ASN A 290 -12.02 14.62 13.08
N LEU A 291 -13.08 14.87 13.84
CA LEU A 291 -13.23 14.40 15.22
C LEU A 291 -13.06 12.87 15.34
N LYS A 292 -13.53 12.08 14.38
CA LYS A 292 -13.43 10.61 14.41
C LYS A 292 -11.97 10.15 14.33
N VAL A 293 -11.20 10.77 13.44
CA VAL A 293 -9.76 10.52 13.28
C VAL A 293 -9.01 10.95 14.53
N LEU A 294 -9.31 12.13 15.08
CA LEU A 294 -8.69 12.62 16.31
C LEU A 294 -8.97 11.72 17.52
N LEU A 295 -10.21 11.27 17.71
CA LEU A 295 -10.56 10.34 18.79
C LEU A 295 -9.78 9.02 18.67
N LEU A 296 -9.64 8.50 17.46
CA LEU A 296 -8.89 7.26 17.24
C LEU A 296 -7.39 7.46 17.46
N LEU A 297 -6.84 8.61 17.08
CA LEU A 297 -5.46 8.97 17.40
C LEU A 297 -5.23 9.04 18.92
N VAL A 298 -6.11 9.71 19.65
CA VAL A 298 -6.03 9.77 21.12
C VAL A 298 -6.04 8.36 21.73
N LEU A 299 -6.88 7.47 21.19
CA LEU A 299 -6.92 6.06 21.59
C LEU A 299 -5.60 5.33 21.29
N LEU A 300 -4.93 5.66 20.20
CA LEU A 300 -3.66 5.02 19.78
C LEU A 300 -2.43 5.53 20.57
N ILE A 301 -2.42 6.79 20.98
CA ILE A 301 -1.25 7.42 21.65
C ILE A 301 -0.68 6.57 22.80
N PRO A 302 -1.45 6.02 23.74
CA PRO A 302 -0.91 5.23 24.83
C PRO A 302 -0.16 3.97 24.37
N PHE A 303 -0.64 3.32 23.30
CA PHE A 303 0.00 2.13 22.75
C PHE A 303 1.26 2.49 21.97
N LEU A 304 1.23 3.56 21.17
CA LEU A 304 2.39 4.09 20.45
C LEU A 304 3.48 4.55 21.42
N TRP A 305 3.10 5.27 22.46
CA TRP A 305 4.03 5.69 23.53
C TRP A 305 4.71 4.51 24.21
N LYS A 306 3.94 3.45 24.50
CA LYS A 306 4.49 2.24 25.10
C LYS A 306 5.41 1.48 24.14
N ALA A 307 5.12 1.51 22.85
CA ALA A 307 5.96 0.89 21.81
C ALA A 307 7.34 1.56 21.74
N VAL A 308 7.39 2.88 21.65
CA VAL A 308 8.64 3.63 21.45
C VAL A 308 9.58 3.56 22.64
N ARG A 309 9.06 3.43 23.87
CA ARG A 309 9.89 3.28 25.07
C ARG A 309 10.85 2.09 25.01
N LYS A 310 10.45 1.01 24.35
CA LYS A 310 11.22 -0.24 24.23
C LYS A 310 12.02 -0.36 22.94
N MET A 311 11.79 0.55 21.98
CA MET A 311 12.54 0.54 20.72
C MET A 311 13.96 1.06 20.95
N ASN A 312 14.93 0.39 20.35
CA ASN A 312 16.33 0.82 20.34
C ASN A 312 16.60 1.74 19.15
N TYR A 313 15.86 2.89 19.11
CA TYR A 313 15.96 3.89 18.05
C TYR A 313 15.83 5.28 18.66
N GLU A 314 16.64 6.25 18.22
CA GLU A 314 16.77 7.56 18.85
C GLU A 314 15.74 8.60 18.40
N PHE A 315 15.00 8.34 17.32
CA PHE A 315 13.98 9.26 16.75
C PHE A 315 14.49 10.70 16.54
N ARG A 316 15.69 10.85 15.97
CA ARG A 316 16.28 12.17 15.70
C ARG A 316 15.52 12.91 14.60
N PHE A 317 15.52 14.25 14.68
CA PHE A 317 14.98 15.12 13.64
C PHE A 317 13.52 14.85 13.22
N PRO A 318 12.54 14.88 14.16
CA PRO A 318 11.14 14.56 13.85
C PRO A 318 10.51 15.47 12.80
N GLY A 319 10.89 16.75 12.76
CA GLY A 319 10.45 17.67 11.71
C GLY A 319 10.91 17.26 10.31
N LEU A 320 12.15 16.79 10.17
CA LEU A 320 12.66 16.27 8.89
C LEU A 320 11.94 14.99 8.49
N PHE A 321 11.69 14.09 9.44
CA PHE A 321 10.90 12.89 9.19
C PHE A 321 9.50 13.24 8.67
N THR A 322 8.82 14.19 9.32
CA THR A 322 7.49 14.66 8.90
C THR A 322 7.54 15.26 7.50
N ALA A 323 8.52 16.12 7.20
CA ALA A 323 8.65 16.75 5.89
C ALA A 323 8.92 15.75 4.76
N LEU A 324 9.84 14.80 4.97
CA LEU A 324 10.16 13.77 3.98
C LEU A 324 8.98 12.82 3.74
N THR A 325 8.34 12.35 4.80
CA THR A 325 7.18 11.46 4.67
C THR A 325 5.96 12.17 4.09
N PHE A 326 5.80 13.49 4.35
CA PHE A 326 4.79 14.32 3.70
C PHE A 326 5.05 14.42 2.19
N GLY A 327 6.29 14.67 1.77
CA GLY A 327 6.66 14.70 0.35
C GLY A 327 6.38 13.37 -0.36
N VAL A 328 6.72 12.24 0.28
CA VAL A 328 6.39 10.89 -0.24
C VAL A 328 4.86 10.71 -0.33
N TYR A 329 4.10 11.11 0.68
CA TYR A 329 2.64 11.03 0.64
C TYR A 329 2.06 11.92 -0.47
N ALA A 330 2.52 13.15 -0.62
CA ALA A 330 2.05 14.07 -1.65
C ALA A 330 2.36 13.60 -3.09
N SER A 331 3.45 12.87 -3.29
CA SER A 331 3.85 12.38 -4.62
C SER A 331 2.81 11.48 -5.29
N GLN A 332 1.88 10.88 -4.53
CA GLN A 332 0.78 10.05 -5.05
C GLN A 332 -0.17 10.82 -5.98
N ALA A 333 -0.41 12.08 -5.71
CA ALA A 333 -1.32 12.91 -6.50
C ALA A 333 -0.63 13.55 -7.71
N THR A 334 0.71 13.53 -7.77
CA THR A 334 1.46 14.30 -8.77
C THR A 334 1.12 13.88 -10.21
N ALA A 335 0.99 12.59 -10.48
CA ALA A 335 0.71 12.09 -11.81
C ALA A 335 -0.68 12.51 -12.33
N THR A 336 -1.72 12.46 -11.50
CA THR A 336 -3.07 12.89 -11.86
C THR A 336 -3.17 14.41 -11.96
N ILE A 337 -2.59 15.14 -11.03
CA ILE A 337 -2.54 16.62 -11.12
C ILE A 337 -1.78 17.05 -12.38
N TYR A 338 -0.73 16.34 -12.79
CA TYR A 338 -0.02 16.61 -14.04
C TYR A 338 -0.91 16.43 -15.25
N VAL A 339 -1.64 15.30 -15.33
CA VAL A 339 -2.41 14.92 -16.52
C VAL A 339 -3.76 15.62 -16.60
N ASP A 340 -4.59 15.55 -15.53
CA ASP A 340 -5.97 16.02 -15.54
C ASP A 340 -6.26 17.20 -14.58
N GLY A 341 -5.27 17.65 -13.84
CA GLY A 341 -5.41 18.78 -12.92
C GLY A 341 -6.12 18.45 -11.61
N THR A 342 -6.48 17.19 -11.35
CA THR A 342 -7.20 16.77 -10.14
C THR A 342 -6.35 15.87 -9.24
N MET A 343 -6.79 15.66 -8.00
CA MET A 343 -6.17 14.66 -7.12
C MET A 343 -6.63 13.22 -7.43
N GLY A 344 -7.50 13.06 -8.42
CA GLY A 344 -8.18 11.82 -8.72
C GLY A 344 -9.35 11.55 -7.76
N GLY A 345 -10.37 10.84 -8.28
CA GLY A 345 -11.54 10.40 -7.52
C GLY A 345 -11.58 8.88 -7.38
N GLY A 346 -12.70 8.36 -6.86
CA GLY A 346 -12.96 6.94 -6.77
C GLY A 346 -11.86 6.19 -6.02
N ARG A 347 -11.41 5.07 -6.58
CA ARG A 347 -10.35 4.19 -6.06
C ARG A 347 -9.02 4.89 -5.78
N GLN A 348 -8.72 6.00 -6.46
CA GLN A 348 -7.51 6.78 -6.17
C GLN A 348 -7.64 7.56 -4.88
N GLY A 349 -8.82 8.12 -4.60
CA GLY A 349 -9.13 8.74 -3.30
C GLY A 349 -8.96 7.76 -2.14
N ALA A 350 -9.29 6.48 -2.36
CA ALA A 350 -9.08 5.43 -1.36
C ALA A 350 -7.59 5.19 -1.05
N ILE A 351 -6.72 5.17 -2.07
CA ILE A 351 -5.27 5.04 -1.85
C ILE A 351 -4.75 6.23 -1.05
N LEU A 352 -5.12 7.45 -1.43
CA LEU A 352 -4.72 8.64 -0.69
C LEU A 352 -5.15 8.55 0.78
N TRP A 353 -6.35 8.02 1.05
CA TRP A 353 -6.85 7.78 2.40
C TRP A 353 -6.03 6.74 3.16
N TYR A 354 -5.68 5.61 2.55
CA TYR A 354 -4.88 4.57 3.19
C TYR A 354 -3.50 5.07 3.59
N PHE A 355 -2.85 5.80 2.69
CA PHE A 355 -1.55 6.40 2.98
C PHE A 355 -1.64 7.54 4.00
N TYR A 356 -2.75 8.31 4.01
CA TYR A 356 -3.00 9.31 5.06
C TYR A 356 -3.01 8.68 6.45
N VAL A 357 -3.76 7.59 6.63
CA VAL A 357 -3.83 6.88 7.92
C VAL A 357 -2.45 6.36 8.33
N LEU A 358 -1.71 5.76 7.38
CA LEU A 358 -0.36 5.26 7.62
C LEU A 358 0.61 6.39 7.98
N TRP A 359 0.60 7.47 7.20
CA TRP A 359 1.44 8.66 7.41
C TRP A 359 1.19 9.29 8.79
N MET A 360 -0.06 9.46 9.13
CA MET A 360 -0.48 10.05 10.40
C MET A 360 0.02 9.21 11.59
N VAL A 361 -0.23 7.91 11.59
CA VAL A 361 0.21 7.02 12.69
C VAL A 361 1.73 6.93 12.76
N ALA A 362 2.43 6.88 11.63
CA ALA A 362 3.89 6.87 11.59
C ALA A 362 4.47 8.16 12.20
N ASN A 363 3.88 9.32 11.88
CA ASN A 363 4.32 10.60 12.44
C ASN A 363 4.05 10.69 13.95
N VAL A 364 2.85 10.32 14.41
CA VAL A 364 2.54 10.28 15.84
C VAL A 364 3.50 9.36 16.60
N LEU A 365 3.78 8.16 16.06
CA LEU A 365 4.78 7.24 16.63
C LEU A 365 6.15 7.89 16.72
N TYR A 366 6.59 8.55 15.64
CA TYR A 366 7.92 9.16 15.59
C TYR A 366 8.05 10.31 16.58
N TRP A 367 7.04 11.19 16.68
CA TRP A 367 7.02 12.28 17.65
C TRP A 367 6.94 11.76 19.09
N CYS A 368 6.14 10.74 19.39
CA CYS A 368 6.14 10.06 20.69
C CYS A 368 7.53 9.52 21.05
N GLY A 369 8.23 8.95 20.06
CA GLY A 369 9.59 8.44 20.23
C GLY A 369 10.58 9.55 20.55
N TRP A 370 10.55 10.66 19.83
CA TRP A 370 11.39 11.81 20.08
C TRP A 370 11.16 12.41 21.47
N ILE A 371 9.91 12.65 21.86
CA ILE A 371 9.59 13.17 23.20
C ILE A 371 10.09 12.22 24.29
N THR A 372 9.87 10.90 24.13
CA THR A 372 10.25 9.89 25.14
C THR A 372 11.77 9.76 25.29
N LYS A 373 12.53 9.97 24.21
CA LYS A 373 14.00 9.78 24.19
C LYS A 373 14.77 11.09 24.35
N ARG A 374 14.10 12.25 24.32
CA ARG A 374 14.73 13.57 24.39
C ARG A 374 15.56 13.77 25.67
N ASP A 375 15.08 13.25 26.80
CA ASP A 375 15.75 13.41 28.09
C ASP A 375 16.90 12.40 28.29
N ALA A 376 17.11 11.50 27.31
CA ALA A 376 18.19 10.52 27.31
C ALA A 376 19.34 10.90 26.34
N ILE A 377 19.21 12.01 25.62
CA ILE A 377 20.21 12.61 24.73
C ILE A 377 20.86 13.80 25.44
#